data_1fb47d81abde1e31713520bee5d9a842
#
_entry.id   1fb47d81abde1e31713520bee5d9a842
#
_cell.length_a   1.000
_cell.length_b   1.000
_cell.length_c   1.000
_cell.angle_alpha   90.00
_cell.angle_beta   90.00
_cell.angle_gamma   90.00
#
_symmetry.space_group_name_H-M   'P 1'
#
loop_
_entity.id
_entity.type
_entity.pdbx_description
1 polymer ?
#
loop_
_entity_poly.entity_id
_entity_poly.type
_entity_poly.pdbx_seq_one_letter_code
_entity_poly.pdbx_strand_id
1 'polypeptide(L)'
;MQHIINSAQTCLDCKKPKCQTGCPVKTPIAEMIRLFLSGNIKEAGEKVFNNNPLSIICSLVCPHEKHCEGHCVLNKKYTPVNVGGIENYISTYYMNYREFEKPEFNGRNLAIIGSGPAGISLAMMMALKGYSVTMYEGNDKIGGVLRYGIPDFRLDKTIIDKIEQNLLKLGVKIRKNIMIGKNITLDDLQRDGFDAIFIGTGVWAPKKLGIKGESLGNVHFAIDYLKTPRAYDLGKKVVVVGAGNVAMDVARTAIRNGARDVQVMYRKGEESMPAEKIEIEHAKIDGVKFNLFKSPLEFTSEGIKFEYTNPEEQTGFGFEPADTILVAISQTARDLIVKNNTGLSLGDNGLLQSDENGVTTRSGVFASGDVVTGARTVVEAVAFSKRVAVSIEEYINTLPPKVQVS
;
A
#
# COMPACT_ATOMS: atom_id res chain seq x y z
N MET A 1 13.13 23.69 -5.82
CA MET A 1 14.30 23.05 -6.46
C MET A 1 15.58 23.23 -5.61
N GLN A 2 15.96 24.45 -5.21
CA GLN A 2 17.23 24.68 -4.48
C GLN A 2 17.39 23.84 -3.20
N HIS A 3 16.34 23.68 -2.39
CA HIS A 3 16.39 22.86 -1.17
C HIS A 3 16.64 21.36 -1.45
N ILE A 4 16.16 20.82 -2.58
CA ILE A 4 16.43 19.44 -3.01
C ILE A 4 17.90 19.28 -3.40
N ILE A 5 18.44 20.24 -4.17
CA ILE A 5 19.86 20.25 -4.55
C ILE A 5 20.75 20.36 -3.30
N ASN A 6 20.43 21.27 -2.39
CA ASN A 6 21.18 21.43 -1.15
C ASN A 6 21.18 20.13 -0.32
N SER A 7 20.03 19.46 -0.20
CA SER A 7 19.95 18.17 0.49
C SER A 7 20.75 17.08 -0.24
N ALA A 8 20.68 17.02 -1.56
CA ALA A 8 21.47 16.06 -2.35
C ALA A 8 23.00 16.27 -2.16
N GLN A 9 23.45 17.52 -2.06
CA GLN A 9 24.86 17.86 -1.83
C GLN A 9 25.38 17.42 -0.45
N THR A 10 24.50 17.17 0.53
CA THR A 10 24.94 16.63 1.84
C THR A 10 25.24 15.14 1.78
N CYS A 11 24.91 14.45 0.67
CA CYS A 11 25.17 13.02 0.51
C CYS A 11 26.68 12.74 0.45
N LEU A 12 27.15 11.80 1.27
CA LEU A 12 28.56 11.43 1.36
C LEU A 12 29.03 10.44 0.29
N ASP A 13 28.18 10.07 -0.66
CA ASP A 13 28.44 9.05 -1.71
C ASP A 13 29.13 7.78 -1.16
N CYS A 14 28.53 7.17 -0.14
CA CYS A 14 29.12 6.06 0.61
C CYS A 14 29.40 4.84 -0.28
N LYS A 15 30.61 4.25 -0.20
CA LYS A 15 30.95 3.00 -0.92
C LYS A 15 30.05 1.81 -0.53
N LYS A 16 29.53 1.79 0.72
CA LYS A 16 28.55 0.81 1.22
C LYS A 16 27.37 1.57 1.80
N PRO A 17 26.42 2.03 0.97
CA PRO A 17 25.35 2.92 1.38
C PRO A 17 24.32 2.17 2.25
N LYS A 18 24.31 2.49 3.56
CA LYS A 18 23.34 1.89 4.50
C LYS A 18 21.90 2.28 4.17
N CYS A 19 21.67 3.48 3.62
CA CYS A 19 20.36 3.91 3.14
C CYS A 19 19.79 2.96 2.07
N GLN A 20 20.63 2.49 1.13
CA GLN A 20 20.21 1.47 0.14
C GLN A 20 19.90 0.13 0.80
N THR A 21 20.68 -0.30 1.80
CA THR A 21 20.44 -1.55 2.53
C THR A 21 19.15 -1.48 3.34
N GLY A 22 18.82 -0.31 3.90
CA GLY A 22 17.58 -0.06 4.64
C GLY A 22 16.34 0.08 3.75
N CYS A 23 16.52 0.23 2.42
CA CYS A 23 15.40 0.27 1.48
C CYS A 23 14.97 -1.16 1.10
N PRO A 24 13.68 -1.55 1.26
CA PRO A 24 13.20 -2.89 0.90
C PRO A 24 13.46 -3.28 -0.55
N VAL A 25 13.35 -2.33 -1.50
CA VAL A 25 13.65 -2.55 -2.93
C VAL A 25 15.11 -2.27 -3.28
N LYS A 26 15.94 -1.88 -2.29
CA LYS A 26 17.38 -1.57 -2.47
C LYS A 26 17.62 -0.51 -3.55
N THR A 27 16.84 0.58 -3.51
CA THR A 27 17.01 1.73 -4.42
C THR A 27 18.49 2.15 -4.47
N PRO A 28 19.10 2.34 -5.65
CA PRO A 28 20.51 2.73 -5.80
C PRO A 28 20.72 4.22 -5.43
N ILE A 29 20.50 4.56 -4.16
CA ILE A 29 20.35 5.95 -3.67
C ILE A 29 21.59 6.80 -3.92
N ALA A 30 22.79 6.30 -3.60
CA ALA A 30 24.03 7.05 -3.81
C ALA A 30 24.24 7.34 -5.31
N GLU A 31 24.02 6.37 -6.17
CA GLU A 31 24.13 6.52 -7.63
C GLU A 31 23.07 7.48 -8.18
N MET A 32 21.80 7.33 -7.72
CA MET A 32 20.69 8.23 -8.07
C MET A 32 21.07 9.70 -7.77
N ILE A 33 21.58 9.95 -6.57
CA ILE A 33 21.96 11.31 -6.13
C ILE A 33 23.14 11.84 -6.94
N ARG A 34 24.16 11.03 -7.21
CA ARG A 34 25.31 11.41 -8.03
C ARG A 34 24.88 11.80 -9.45
N LEU A 35 24.04 11.00 -10.10
CA LEU A 35 23.49 11.30 -11.42
C LEU A 35 22.65 12.59 -11.40
N PHE A 36 21.84 12.78 -10.38
CA PHE A 36 21.06 14.00 -10.21
C PHE A 36 21.96 15.24 -10.11
N LEU A 37 22.99 15.21 -9.27
CA LEU A 37 23.92 16.33 -9.08
C LEU A 37 24.78 16.61 -10.32
N SER A 38 25.07 15.61 -11.15
CA SER A 38 25.77 15.79 -12.43
C SER A 38 24.85 16.26 -13.59
N GLY A 39 23.56 16.50 -13.32
CA GLY A 39 22.58 16.92 -14.34
C GLY A 39 21.98 15.79 -15.16
N ASN A 40 22.35 14.51 -14.91
CA ASN A 40 21.88 13.34 -15.65
C ASN A 40 20.55 12.81 -15.06
N ILE A 41 19.56 13.69 -14.90
CA ILE A 41 18.29 13.37 -14.26
C ILE A 41 17.49 12.28 -15.01
N LYS A 42 17.59 12.20 -16.33
CA LYS A 42 16.92 11.17 -17.12
C LYS A 42 17.45 9.79 -16.77
N GLU A 43 18.77 9.62 -16.72
CA GLU A 43 19.42 8.36 -16.35
C GLU A 43 19.13 7.99 -14.90
N ALA A 44 19.15 8.96 -13.98
CA ALA A 44 18.76 8.76 -12.57
C ALA A 44 17.33 8.21 -12.48
N GLY A 45 16.38 8.80 -13.22
CA GLY A 45 15.00 8.37 -13.28
C GLY A 45 14.82 6.98 -13.86
N GLU A 46 15.55 6.66 -14.92
CA GLU A 46 15.54 5.32 -15.52
C GLU A 46 16.01 4.23 -14.54
N LYS A 47 17.12 4.46 -13.86
CA LYS A 47 17.64 3.52 -12.84
C LYS A 47 16.65 3.32 -11.69
N VAL A 48 16.06 4.39 -11.19
CA VAL A 48 15.08 4.34 -10.11
C VAL A 48 13.82 3.61 -10.56
N PHE A 49 13.30 3.92 -11.74
CA PHE A 49 12.10 3.29 -12.30
C PHE A 49 12.32 1.80 -12.58
N ASN A 50 13.44 1.42 -13.21
CA ASN A 50 13.76 0.02 -13.51
C ASN A 50 13.93 -0.79 -12.20
N ASN A 51 14.39 -0.17 -11.13
CA ASN A 51 14.44 -0.79 -9.81
C ASN A 51 13.04 -0.86 -9.14
N ASN A 52 12.25 0.20 -9.26
CA ASN A 52 10.94 0.33 -8.62
C ASN A 52 9.99 1.14 -9.52
N PRO A 53 9.09 0.49 -10.28
CA PRO A 53 8.15 1.20 -11.15
C PRO A 53 7.14 2.07 -10.41
N LEU A 54 7.01 1.91 -9.07
CA LEU A 54 6.22 2.76 -8.19
C LEU A 54 7.06 3.74 -7.35
N SER A 55 8.28 4.06 -7.78
CA SER A 55 9.19 4.97 -7.07
C SER A 55 8.54 6.33 -6.76
N ILE A 56 7.79 6.90 -7.69
CA ILE A 56 7.05 8.15 -7.50
C ILE A 56 6.03 8.07 -6.33
N ILE A 57 5.40 6.92 -6.14
CA ILE A 57 4.47 6.69 -5.01
C ILE A 57 5.28 6.45 -3.74
N CYS A 58 6.30 5.60 -3.79
CA CYS A 58 7.14 5.32 -2.63
C CYS A 58 7.79 6.59 -2.08
N SER A 59 8.25 7.49 -2.93
CA SER A 59 8.84 8.77 -2.52
C SER A 59 7.87 9.68 -1.74
N LEU A 60 6.55 9.48 -1.87
CA LEU A 60 5.52 10.25 -1.18
C LEU A 60 4.99 9.58 0.11
N VAL A 61 4.90 8.24 0.12
CA VAL A 61 4.16 7.53 1.16
C VAL A 61 5.00 6.52 1.97
N CYS A 62 6.27 6.32 1.60
CA CYS A 62 7.17 5.46 2.38
C CYS A 62 7.44 6.03 3.78
N PRO A 63 7.57 5.18 4.79
CA PRO A 63 8.13 5.57 6.09
C PRO A 63 9.66 5.72 5.99
N HIS A 64 10.12 6.80 5.38
CA HIS A 64 11.55 7.04 5.10
C HIS A 64 12.41 7.00 6.35
N GLU A 65 11.86 7.41 7.49
CA GLU A 65 12.51 7.37 8.81
C GLU A 65 12.80 5.94 9.30
N LYS A 66 12.04 4.93 8.84
CA LYS A 66 12.29 3.51 9.12
C LYS A 66 13.14 2.83 8.04
N HIS A 67 13.22 3.42 6.88
CA HIS A 67 13.91 2.87 5.71
C HIS A 67 15.18 3.65 5.38
N CYS A 68 15.22 4.30 4.21
CA CYS A 68 16.44 4.91 3.67
C CYS A 68 17.00 6.01 4.54
N GLU A 69 16.19 6.97 4.98
CA GLU A 69 16.64 8.13 5.76
C GLU A 69 17.04 7.72 7.18
N GLY A 70 16.29 6.82 7.81
CA GLY A 70 16.64 6.27 9.11
C GLY A 70 17.94 5.49 9.13
N HIS A 71 18.34 4.92 7.99
CA HIS A 71 19.63 4.22 7.83
C HIS A 71 20.73 5.09 7.25
N CYS A 72 20.48 6.37 6.98
CA CYS A 72 21.52 7.31 6.55
C CYS A 72 22.58 7.46 7.64
N VAL A 73 23.86 7.40 7.27
CA VAL A 73 24.96 7.55 8.24
C VAL A 73 24.96 8.91 8.93
N LEU A 74 24.41 9.94 8.27
CA LEU A 74 24.28 11.28 8.84
C LEU A 74 23.24 11.31 9.97
N ASN A 75 22.22 10.46 9.96
CA ASN A 75 21.13 10.44 10.94
C ASN A 75 21.60 10.24 12.40
N LYS A 76 22.83 9.80 12.61
CA LYS A 76 23.39 9.63 13.97
C LYS A 76 23.74 10.94 14.66
N LYS A 77 24.12 11.97 13.91
CA LYS A 77 24.64 13.26 14.44
C LYS A 77 24.07 14.49 13.73
N TYR A 78 23.47 14.31 12.57
CA TYR A 78 23.00 15.37 11.68
C TYR A 78 21.62 14.99 11.11
N THR A 79 21.02 15.89 10.36
CA THR A 79 19.84 15.62 9.56
C THR A 79 20.19 14.64 8.43
N PRO A 80 19.45 13.56 8.23
CA PRO A 80 19.67 12.66 7.11
C PRO A 80 19.42 13.36 5.78
N VAL A 81 19.98 12.81 4.71
CA VAL A 81 19.66 13.26 3.35
C VAL A 81 18.17 13.04 3.10
N ASN A 82 17.47 14.03 2.59
CA ASN A 82 16.05 13.92 2.20
C ASN A 82 15.92 13.08 0.92
N VAL A 83 16.04 11.76 1.09
CA VAL A 83 16.00 10.80 -0.01
C VAL A 83 14.64 10.81 -0.67
N GLY A 84 13.56 10.85 0.13
CA GLY A 84 12.18 10.88 -0.38
C GLY A 84 11.94 12.07 -1.29
N GLY A 85 12.36 13.28 -0.89
CA GLY A 85 12.22 14.48 -1.71
C GLY A 85 13.03 14.44 -3.02
N ILE A 86 14.26 13.90 -2.97
CA ILE A 86 15.11 13.74 -4.17
C ILE A 86 14.51 12.70 -5.12
N GLU A 87 14.11 11.53 -4.61
CA GLU A 87 13.48 10.46 -5.38
C GLU A 87 12.16 10.95 -6.01
N ASN A 88 11.36 11.72 -5.28
CA ASN A 88 10.12 12.30 -5.80
C ASN A 88 10.39 13.23 -6.98
N TYR A 89 11.37 14.13 -6.85
CA TYR A 89 11.72 15.06 -7.93
C TYR A 89 12.16 14.30 -9.20
N ILE A 90 13.05 13.33 -9.06
CA ILE A 90 13.57 12.51 -10.15
C ILE A 90 12.48 11.66 -10.79
N SER A 91 11.66 10.98 -9.98
CA SER A 91 10.59 10.10 -10.46
C SER A 91 9.47 10.86 -11.14
N THR A 92 9.15 12.08 -10.65
CA THR A 92 8.18 12.98 -11.29
C THR A 92 8.68 13.45 -12.65
N TYR A 93 9.94 13.86 -12.71
CA TYR A 93 10.57 14.22 -13.99
C TYR A 93 10.49 13.05 -14.97
N TYR A 94 10.94 11.87 -14.56
CA TYR A 94 10.99 10.69 -15.42
C TYR A 94 9.62 10.24 -15.90
N MET A 95 8.62 10.22 -15.05
CA MET A 95 7.25 9.88 -15.41
C MET A 95 6.66 10.85 -16.45
N ASN A 96 7.09 12.10 -16.47
CA ASN A 96 6.64 13.10 -17.43
C ASN A 96 7.30 12.99 -18.81
N TYR A 97 8.52 12.48 -18.87
CA TYR A 97 9.33 12.46 -20.08
C TYR A 97 9.51 11.07 -20.71
N ARG A 98 9.26 10.00 -19.95
CA ARG A 98 9.33 8.66 -20.52
C ARG A 98 8.11 8.39 -21.37
N GLU A 99 8.36 8.02 -22.62
CA GLU A 99 7.36 7.41 -23.46
C GLU A 99 7.36 5.90 -23.27
N PHE A 100 6.15 5.34 -23.19
CA PHE A 100 5.93 3.91 -23.05
C PHE A 100 5.36 3.39 -24.37
N GLU A 101 5.96 2.36 -24.88
CA GLU A 101 5.52 1.65 -26.07
C GLU A 101 5.35 0.17 -25.73
N LYS A 102 4.39 -0.47 -26.41
CA LYS A 102 4.13 -1.89 -26.22
C LYS A 102 5.32 -2.69 -26.78
N PRO A 103 6.00 -3.51 -25.96
CA PRO A 103 7.07 -4.37 -26.42
C PRO A 103 6.55 -5.48 -27.35
N GLU A 104 7.45 -6.12 -28.08
CA GLU A 104 7.15 -7.33 -28.82
C GLU A 104 6.62 -8.43 -27.88
N PHE A 105 5.59 -9.14 -28.35
CA PHE A 105 4.95 -10.20 -27.57
C PHE A 105 5.86 -11.42 -27.46
N ASN A 106 6.13 -11.87 -26.25
CA ASN A 106 7.01 -13.01 -25.97
C ASN A 106 6.31 -14.39 -26.01
N GLY A 107 5.04 -14.44 -26.46
CA GLY A 107 4.26 -15.68 -26.57
C GLY A 107 3.52 -16.13 -25.32
N ARG A 108 3.60 -15.38 -24.19
CA ARG A 108 3.06 -15.78 -22.88
C ARG A 108 2.04 -14.80 -22.33
N ASN A 109 0.97 -15.35 -21.72
CA ASN A 109 -0.14 -14.60 -21.16
C ASN A 109 -0.14 -14.70 -19.62
N LEU A 110 -0.31 -13.57 -18.96
CA LEU A 110 -0.35 -13.46 -17.49
C LEU A 110 -1.65 -12.82 -17.04
N ALA A 111 -2.39 -13.47 -16.11
CA ALA A 111 -3.50 -12.87 -15.41
C ALA A 111 -3.04 -12.29 -14.08
N ILE A 112 -3.44 -11.04 -13.78
CA ILE A 112 -3.18 -10.37 -12.50
C ILE A 112 -4.51 -10.05 -11.85
N ILE A 113 -4.74 -10.57 -10.65
CA ILE A 113 -5.95 -10.37 -9.86
C ILE A 113 -5.66 -9.36 -8.76
N GLY A 114 -6.25 -8.16 -8.89
CA GLY A 114 -6.02 -7.00 -8.02
C GLY A 114 -5.02 -6.02 -8.63
N SER A 115 -5.41 -4.75 -8.60
CA SER A 115 -4.66 -3.62 -9.13
C SER A 115 -4.09 -2.70 -8.04
N GLY A 116 -3.79 -3.26 -6.87
CA GLY A 116 -3.04 -2.56 -5.82
C GLY A 116 -1.54 -2.45 -6.14
N PRO A 117 -0.71 -1.96 -5.21
CA PRO A 117 0.73 -1.79 -5.43
C PRO A 117 1.42 -3.03 -5.97
N ALA A 118 1.10 -4.21 -5.43
CA ALA A 118 1.68 -5.48 -5.86
C ALA A 118 1.33 -5.80 -7.32
N GLY A 119 0.03 -5.71 -7.68
CA GLY A 119 -0.44 -6.01 -9.04
C GLY A 119 0.07 -5.00 -10.07
N ILE A 120 0.03 -3.70 -9.76
CA ILE A 120 0.54 -2.64 -10.66
C ILE A 120 2.03 -2.82 -10.92
N SER A 121 2.83 -3.05 -9.87
CA SER A 121 4.28 -3.20 -10.03
C SER A 121 4.63 -4.44 -10.85
N LEU A 122 3.95 -5.57 -10.59
CA LEU A 122 4.14 -6.79 -11.39
C LEU A 122 3.70 -6.59 -12.83
N ALA A 123 2.53 -5.98 -13.07
CA ALA A 123 2.04 -5.71 -14.42
C ALA A 123 3.03 -4.87 -15.23
N MET A 124 3.58 -3.82 -14.61
CA MET A 124 4.58 -2.97 -15.26
C MET A 124 5.84 -3.75 -15.62
N MET A 125 6.39 -4.52 -14.68
CA MET A 125 7.61 -5.32 -14.89
C MET A 125 7.41 -6.39 -15.98
N MET A 126 6.29 -7.11 -15.98
CA MET A 126 6.04 -8.20 -16.91
C MET A 126 5.67 -7.66 -18.31
N ALA A 127 4.87 -6.59 -18.39
CA ALA A 127 4.54 -5.97 -19.66
C ALA A 127 5.79 -5.42 -20.38
N LEU A 128 6.74 -4.80 -19.65
CA LEU A 128 8.01 -4.35 -20.19
C LEU A 128 8.89 -5.48 -20.76
N LYS A 129 8.64 -6.71 -20.33
CA LYS A 129 9.32 -7.93 -20.85
C LYS A 129 8.55 -8.63 -21.98
N GLY A 130 7.50 -8.01 -22.51
CA GLY A 130 6.71 -8.51 -23.62
C GLY A 130 5.61 -9.51 -23.27
N TYR A 131 5.33 -9.75 -21.97
CA TYR A 131 4.19 -10.58 -21.59
C TYR A 131 2.87 -9.90 -21.94
N SER A 132 1.89 -10.67 -22.45
CA SER A 132 0.51 -10.19 -22.57
C SER A 132 -0.16 -10.23 -21.20
N VAL A 133 -0.33 -9.09 -20.57
CA VAL A 133 -0.87 -8.97 -19.21
C VAL A 133 -2.35 -8.57 -19.26
N THR A 134 -3.21 -9.30 -18.56
CA THR A 134 -4.59 -8.90 -18.27
C THR A 134 -4.74 -8.73 -16.76
N MET A 135 -5.13 -7.53 -16.35
CA MET A 135 -5.36 -7.17 -14.94
C MET A 135 -6.87 -7.11 -14.65
N TYR A 136 -7.30 -7.82 -13.62
CA TYR A 136 -8.68 -7.84 -13.13
C TYR A 136 -8.78 -7.04 -11.83
N GLU A 137 -9.69 -6.08 -11.78
CA GLU A 137 -9.94 -5.19 -10.63
C GLU A 137 -11.42 -5.24 -10.25
N GLY A 138 -11.68 -5.43 -8.96
CA GLY A 138 -13.05 -5.49 -8.42
C GLY A 138 -13.75 -4.13 -8.31
N ASN A 139 -12.99 -3.03 -8.31
CA ASN A 139 -13.51 -1.67 -8.23
C ASN A 139 -13.55 -1.03 -9.65
N ASP A 140 -14.12 0.19 -9.70
CA ASP A 140 -14.25 0.99 -10.92
C ASP A 140 -12.94 1.60 -11.43
N LYS A 141 -11.92 1.69 -10.56
CA LYS A 141 -10.59 2.25 -10.88
C LYS A 141 -9.48 1.40 -10.28
N ILE A 142 -8.30 1.45 -10.91
CA ILE A 142 -7.10 0.79 -10.38
C ILE A 142 -6.50 1.56 -9.19
N GLY A 143 -5.62 0.92 -8.46
CA GLY A 143 -4.81 1.52 -7.41
C GLY A 143 -4.93 0.81 -6.06
N GLY A 144 -6.00 0.04 -5.81
CA GLY A 144 -6.20 -0.60 -4.51
C GLY A 144 -6.10 0.39 -3.36
N VAL A 145 -5.30 0.10 -2.34
CA VAL A 145 -5.11 0.97 -1.17
C VAL A 145 -4.56 2.35 -1.53
N LEU A 146 -3.79 2.48 -2.62
CA LEU A 146 -3.28 3.78 -3.08
C LEU A 146 -4.41 4.76 -3.42
N ARG A 147 -5.51 4.24 -3.96
CA ARG A 147 -6.68 5.04 -4.35
C ARG A 147 -7.73 5.10 -3.26
N TYR A 148 -8.04 3.95 -2.65
CA TYR A 148 -9.19 3.79 -1.78
C TYR A 148 -8.85 3.78 -0.29
N GLY A 149 -7.57 3.81 0.08
CA GLY A 149 -7.12 3.80 1.46
C GLY A 149 -6.25 4.98 1.86
N ILE A 150 -5.38 5.48 0.96
CA ILE A 150 -4.54 6.65 1.23
C ILE A 150 -5.30 7.92 0.81
N PRO A 151 -5.45 8.95 1.66
CA PRO A 151 -6.16 10.19 1.31
C PRO A 151 -5.45 11.01 0.22
N ASP A 152 -6.23 11.83 -0.51
CA ASP A 152 -5.73 12.67 -1.60
C ASP A 152 -4.64 13.66 -1.17
N PHE A 153 -4.72 14.17 0.06
CA PHE A 153 -3.72 15.10 0.59
C PHE A 153 -2.35 14.45 0.87
N ARG A 154 -2.26 13.10 0.88
CA ARG A 154 -1.00 12.36 0.96
C ARG A 154 -0.54 11.82 -0.39
N LEU A 155 -1.48 11.41 -1.24
CA LEU A 155 -1.20 10.84 -2.56
C LEU A 155 -2.23 11.33 -3.57
N ASP A 156 -1.81 12.25 -4.45
CA ASP A 156 -2.61 12.73 -5.56
C ASP A 156 -2.98 11.57 -6.50
N LYS A 157 -4.28 11.38 -6.72
CA LYS A 157 -4.80 10.26 -7.53
C LYS A 157 -4.49 10.40 -9.02
N THR A 158 -4.15 11.60 -9.48
CA THR A 158 -3.69 11.82 -10.86
C THR A 158 -2.42 11.06 -11.19
N ILE A 159 -1.56 10.79 -10.18
CA ILE A 159 -0.38 9.93 -10.32
C ILE A 159 -0.80 8.51 -10.68
N ILE A 160 -1.84 7.99 -10.04
CA ILE A 160 -2.36 6.63 -10.30
C ILE A 160 -3.02 6.58 -11.68
N ASP A 161 -3.76 7.62 -12.07
CA ASP A 161 -4.38 7.72 -13.39
C ASP A 161 -3.31 7.73 -14.50
N LYS A 162 -2.18 8.40 -14.27
CA LYS A 162 -1.04 8.38 -15.20
C LYS A 162 -0.37 7.01 -15.27
N ILE A 163 -0.23 6.31 -14.15
CA ILE A 163 0.27 4.92 -14.13
C ILE A 163 -0.66 4.00 -14.93
N GLU A 164 -1.99 4.17 -14.80
CA GLU A 164 -2.96 3.43 -15.60
C GLU A 164 -2.75 3.66 -17.11
N GLN A 165 -2.61 4.93 -17.51
CA GLN A 165 -2.33 5.27 -18.91
C GLN A 165 -1.02 4.62 -19.42
N ASN A 166 0.02 4.58 -18.62
CA ASN A 166 1.29 3.96 -18.98
C ASN A 166 1.15 2.43 -19.10
N LEU A 167 0.38 1.78 -18.23
CA LEU A 167 0.06 0.35 -18.37
C LEU A 167 -0.70 0.06 -19.68
N LEU A 168 -1.67 0.90 -20.04
CA LEU A 168 -2.42 0.76 -21.28
C LEU A 168 -1.51 0.93 -22.53
N LYS A 169 -0.58 1.89 -22.50
CA LYS A 169 0.42 2.08 -23.56
C LYS A 169 1.35 0.86 -23.70
N LEU A 170 1.68 0.19 -22.61
CA LEU A 170 2.42 -1.08 -22.62
C LEU A 170 1.58 -2.28 -23.11
N GLY A 171 0.31 -2.08 -23.42
CA GLY A 171 -0.60 -3.12 -23.90
C GLY A 171 -1.25 -3.96 -22.81
N VAL A 172 -1.16 -3.54 -21.55
CA VAL A 172 -1.88 -4.20 -20.44
C VAL A 172 -3.39 -4.02 -20.62
N LYS A 173 -4.13 -5.12 -20.60
CA LYS A 173 -5.59 -5.11 -20.63
C LYS A 173 -6.12 -4.97 -19.22
N ILE A 174 -6.90 -3.94 -18.91
CA ILE A 174 -7.45 -3.68 -17.58
C ILE A 174 -8.96 -3.97 -17.61
N ARG A 175 -9.40 -4.94 -16.79
CA ARG A 175 -10.78 -5.38 -16.63
C ARG A 175 -11.28 -4.92 -15.26
N LYS A 176 -11.95 -3.77 -15.21
CA LYS A 176 -12.54 -3.19 -13.99
C LYS A 176 -13.90 -3.77 -13.69
N ASN A 177 -14.35 -3.65 -12.43
CA ASN A 177 -15.63 -4.17 -11.93
C ASN A 177 -15.77 -5.70 -12.09
N ILE A 178 -14.65 -6.42 -12.09
CA ILE A 178 -14.60 -7.88 -12.20
C ILE A 178 -13.95 -8.45 -10.95
N MET A 179 -14.72 -9.23 -10.19
CA MET A 179 -14.25 -9.94 -9.00
C MET A 179 -14.01 -11.41 -9.33
N ILE A 180 -12.76 -11.81 -9.29
CA ILE A 180 -12.36 -13.22 -9.47
C ILE A 180 -12.64 -14.00 -8.20
N GLY A 181 -13.03 -15.26 -8.34
CA GLY A 181 -13.38 -16.17 -7.26
C GLY A 181 -14.87 -16.24 -6.95
N LYS A 182 -15.73 -15.54 -7.71
CA LYS A 182 -17.19 -15.67 -7.62
C LYS A 182 -17.79 -16.18 -8.95
N ASN A 183 -17.79 -15.34 -9.98
CA ASN A 183 -18.37 -15.67 -11.28
C ASN A 183 -17.30 -16.18 -12.26
N ILE A 184 -16.05 -15.79 -12.06
CA ILE A 184 -14.88 -16.24 -12.82
C ILE A 184 -13.95 -16.90 -11.81
N THR A 185 -13.56 -18.13 -12.08
CA THR A 185 -12.65 -18.93 -11.24
C THR A 185 -11.23 -18.92 -11.78
N LEU A 186 -10.27 -19.44 -11.02
CA LEU A 186 -8.91 -19.63 -11.51
C LEU A 186 -8.84 -20.69 -12.62
N ASP A 187 -9.74 -21.69 -12.58
CA ASP A 187 -9.85 -22.70 -13.65
C ASP A 187 -10.33 -22.07 -14.96
N ASP A 188 -11.25 -21.10 -14.89
CA ASP A 188 -11.67 -20.35 -16.06
C ASP A 188 -10.51 -19.57 -16.68
N LEU A 189 -9.69 -18.89 -15.87
CA LEU A 189 -8.52 -18.17 -16.35
C LEU A 189 -7.49 -19.11 -16.98
N GLN A 190 -7.28 -20.31 -16.43
CA GLN A 190 -6.39 -21.29 -17.03
C GLN A 190 -6.93 -21.80 -18.38
N ARG A 191 -8.24 -22.05 -18.49
CA ARG A 191 -8.91 -22.42 -19.77
C ARG A 191 -8.84 -21.31 -20.80
N ASP A 192 -8.87 -20.05 -20.38
CA ASP A 192 -8.71 -18.87 -21.23
C ASP A 192 -7.27 -18.68 -21.74
N GLY A 193 -6.35 -19.59 -21.40
CA GLY A 193 -4.99 -19.66 -21.92
C GLY A 193 -3.97 -18.77 -21.22
N PHE A 194 -4.23 -18.37 -19.99
CA PHE A 194 -3.22 -17.72 -19.13
C PHE A 194 -2.20 -18.77 -18.67
N ASP A 195 -0.91 -18.47 -18.89
CA ASP A 195 0.20 -19.34 -18.50
C ASP A 195 0.50 -19.29 -17.00
N ALA A 196 0.30 -18.14 -16.39
CA ALA A 196 0.43 -17.95 -14.95
C ALA A 196 -0.64 -16.97 -14.46
N ILE A 197 -0.98 -17.10 -13.16
CA ILE A 197 -1.96 -16.25 -12.48
C ILE A 197 -1.30 -15.65 -11.24
N PHE A 198 -1.45 -14.35 -11.06
CA PHE A 198 -0.98 -13.64 -9.88
C PHE A 198 -2.14 -13.12 -9.05
N ILE A 199 -2.08 -13.28 -7.73
CA ILE A 199 -3.06 -12.80 -6.76
C ILE A 199 -2.44 -11.71 -5.90
N GLY A 200 -2.93 -10.48 -6.05
CA GLY A 200 -2.52 -9.30 -5.29
C GLY A 200 -3.71 -8.50 -4.78
N THR A 201 -4.72 -9.18 -4.25
CA THR A 201 -6.02 -8.59 -3.85
C THR A 201 -5.97 -7.75 -2.58
N GLY A 202 -4.88 -7.82 -1.80
CA GLY A 202 -4.74 -7.09 -0.55
C GLY A 202 -5.63 -7.58 0.59
N VAL A 203 -5.84 -6.71 1.59
CA VAL A 203 -6.67 -6.96 2.78
C VAL A 203 -7.77 -5.89 2.87
N TRP A 204 -9.04 -6.30 2.70
CA TRP A 204 -10.19 -5.40 2.60
C TRP A 204 -11.32 -5.72 3.59
N ALA A 205 -11.16 -6.74 4.42
CA ALA A 205 -12.10 -7.04 5.48
C ALA A 205 -11.65 -6.35 6.77
N PRO A 206 -12.45 -5.47 7.38
CA PRO A 206 -12.07 -4.82 8.63
C PRO A 206 -12.00 -5.86 9.75
N LYS A 207 -11.03 -5.73 10.63
CA LYS A 207 -11.03 -6.46 11.90
C LYS A 207 -12.05 -5.84 12.85
N LYS A 208 -12.74 -6.71 13.58
CA LYS A 208 -13.71 -6.33 14.62
C LYS A 208 -13.08 -6.42 15.99
N LEU A 209 -13.55 -5.57 16.92
CA LEU A 209 -13.21 -5.66 18.34
C LEU A 209 -13.97 -6.80 19.02
N GLY A 210 -15.12 -7.19 18.47
CA GLY A 210 -16.01 -8.18 19.08
C GLY A 210 -16.79 -7.65 20.29
N ILE A 211 -16.98 -6.34 20.37
CA ILE A 211 -17.70 -5.68 21.45
C ILE A 211 -19.13 -5.31 21.03
N LYS A 212 -19.98 -5.10 22.04
CA LYS A 212 -21.38 -4.69 21.80
C LYS A 212 -21.43 -3.34 21.11
N GLY A 213 -22.31 -3.17 20.15
CA GLY A 213 -22.56 -1.92 19.44
C GLY A 213 -21.78 -1.73 18.15
N GLU A 214 -20.89 -2.66 17.72
CA GLU A 214 -20.14 -2.53 16.45
C GLU A 214 -21.00 -2.44 15.19
N SER A 215 -22.28 -2.82 15.28
CA SER A 215 -23.24 -2.78 14.15
C SER A 215 -24.17 -1.56 14.20
N LEU A 216 -23.97 -0.63 15.10
CA LEU A 216 -24.77 0.59 15.19
C LEU A 216 -24.53 1.50 13.97
N GLY A 217 -25.54 2.29 13.59
CA GLY A 217 -25.50 3.16 12.43
C GLY A 217 -24.47 4.27 12.50
N ASN A 218 -24.01 4.64 13.70
CA ASN A 218 -22.95 5.62 13.92
C ASN A 218 -21.55 5.02 14.06
N VAL A 219 -21.40 3.69 13.84
CA VAL A 219 -20.11 2.98 13.87
C VAL A 219 -19.71 2.55 12.48
N HIS A 220 -18.56 2.98 12.00
CA HIS A 220 -18.06 2.65 10.67
C HIS A 220 -16.62 2.16 10.74
N PHE A 221 -16.22 1.35 9.75
CA PHE A 221 -14.83 0.90 9.65
C PHE A 221 -14.00 1.85 8.80
N ALA A 222 -12.78 2.10 9.25
CA ALA A 222 -11.84 3.03 8.64
C ALA A 222 -11.65 2.80 7.12
N ILE A 223 -11.51 1.53 6.71
CA ILE A 223 -11.27 1.19 5.30
C ILE A 223 -12.48 1.50 4.41
N ASP A 224 -13.71 1.33 4.93
CA ASP A 224 -14.93 1.66 4.20
C ASP A 224 -15.12 3.19 4.15
N TYR A 225 -14.86 3.89 5.26
CA TYR A 225 -14.90 5.34 5.31
C TYR A 225 -13.89 5.98 4.33
N LEU A 226 -12.62 5.56 4.33
CA LEU A 226 -11.59 6.12 3.46
C LEU A 226 -11.88 5.89 1.97
N LYS A 227 -12.63 4.86 1.63
CA LYS A 227 -13.02 4.57 0.25
C LYS A 227 -13.91 5.66 -0.36
N THR A 228 -14.84 6.19 0.43
CA THR A 228 -15.81 7.22 0.00
C THR A 228 -16.14 8.20 1.13
N PRO A 229 -15.16 8.97 1.64
CA PRO A 229 -15.32 9.71 2.89
C PRO A 229 -16.41 10.78 2.84
N ARG A 230 -16.70 11.32 1.65
CA ARG A 230 -17.77 12.33 1.45
C ARG A 230 -19.19 11.75 1.47
N ALA A 231 -19.34 10.43 1.49
CA ALA A 231 -20.65 9.76 1.59
C ALA A 231 -21.14 9.64 3.04
N TYR A 232 -20.31 10.02 4.03
CA TYR A 232 -20.62 9.90 5.45
C TYR A 232 -20.93 11.27 6.05
N ASP A 233 -22.05 11.35 6.77
CA ASP A 233 -22.31 12.47 7.69
C ASP A 233 -21.74 12.09 9.06
N LEU A 234 -20.63 12.70 9.41
CA LEU A 234 -19.90 12.35 10.63
C LEU A 234 -20.38 13.11 11.89
N GLY A 235 -21.24 14.12 11.72
CA GLY A 235 -21.56 15.05 12.80
C GLY A 235 -20.36 15.92 13.21
N LYS A 236 -20.36 16.38 14.45
CA LYS A 236 -19.34 17.33 14.95
C LYS A 236 -18.21 16.63 15.69
N LYS A 237 -18.54 15.58 16.46
CA LYS A 237 -17.61 14.85 17.33
C LYS A 237 -17.36 13.45 16.82
N VAL A 238 -16.12 13.16 16.43
CA VAL A 238 -15.69 11.89 15.87
C VAL A 238 -14.64 11.25 16.75
N VAL A 239 -14.83 9.99 17.12
CA VAL A 239 -13.80 9.20 17.81
C VAL A 239 -13.27 8.10 16.88
N VAL A 240 -11.97 8.13 16.64
CA VAL A 240 -11.25 7.12 15.86
C VAL A 240 -10.62 6.12 16.83
N VAL A 241 -11.02 4.85 16.75
CA VAL A 241 -10.49 3.79 17.63
C VAL A 241 -9.32 3.10 16.93
N GLY A 242 -8.13 3.26 17.48
CA GLY A 242 -6.87 2.73 16.94
C GLY A 242 -5.85 3.84 16.69
N ALA A 243 -4.56 3.49 16.60
CA ALA A 243 -3.46 4.47 16.53
C ALA A 243 -2.39 4.12 15.47
N GLY A 244 -2.75 3.40 14.41
CA GLY A 244 -1.88 3.15 13.25
C GLY A 244 -1.97 4.27 12.20
N ASN A 245 -1.17 4.19 11.13
CA ASN A 245 -1.20 5.16 10.03
C ASN A 245 -2.61 5.36 9.44
N VAL A 246 -3.40 4.28 9.32
CA VAL A 246 -4.79 4.35 8.87
C VAL A 246 -5.65 5.20 9.81
N ALA A 247 -5.43 5.10 11.14
CA ALA A 247 -6.16 5.91 12.11
C ALA A 247 -5.81 7.41 11.96
N MET A 248 -4.54 7.74 11.69
CA MET A 248 -4.10 9.11 11.40
C MET A 248 -4.76 9.63 10.12
N ASP A 249 -4.76 8.83 9.05
CA ASP A 249 -5.40 9.17 7.78
C ASP A 249 -6.90 9.41 7.95
N VAL A 250 -7.59 8.57 8.70
CA VAL A 250 -9.03 8.69 9.01
C VAL A 250 -9.31 9.96 9.80
N ALA A 251 -8.57 10.21 10.88
CA ALA A 251 -8.77 11.37 11.73
C ALA A 251 -8.56 12.69 10.96
N ARG A 252 -7.47 12.77 10.20
CA ARG A 252 -7.15 13.92 9.36
C ARG A 252 -8.20 14.13 8.25
N THR A 253 -8.71 13.04 7.66
CA THR A 253 -9.78 13.08 6.67
C THR A 253 -11.09 13.57 7.27
N ALA A 254 -11.44 13.13 8.49
CA ALA A 254 -12.63 13.57 9.19
C ALA A 254 -12.63 15.09 9.45
N ILE A 255 -11.49 15.65 9.90
CA ILE A 255 -11.33 17.11 10.06
C ILE A 255 -11.57 17.84 8.73
N ARG A 256 -10.94 17.37 7.64
CA ARG A 256 -11.07 17.97 6.30
C ARG A 256 -12.49 17.87 5.73
N ASN A 257 -13.27 16.90 6.19
CA ASN A 257 -14.68 16.74 5.84
C ASN A 257 -15.64 17.47 6.79
N GLY A 258 -15.12 18.30 7.71
CA GLY A 258 -15.93 19.24 8.51
C GLY A 258 -16.22 18.81 9.95
N ALA A 259 -15.71 17.67 10.42
CA ALA A 259 -15.76 17.32 11.84
C ALA A 259 -14.95 18.33 12.66
N ARG A 260 -15.51 18.79 13.82
CA ARG A 260 -14.89 19.87 14.62
C ARG A 260 -14.08 19.36 15.80
N ASP A 261 -14.45 18.23 16.34
CA ASP A 261 -13.78 17.58 17.47
C ASP A 261 -13.46 16.14 17.08
N VAL A 262 -12.23 15.91 16.62
CA VAL A 262 -11.76 14.59 16.21
C VAL A 262 -10.73 14.08 17.20
N GLN A 263 -10.97 12.90 17.73
CA GLN A 263 -10.17 12.31 18.79
C GLN A 263 -9.75 10.89 18.41
N VAL A 264 -8.48 10.57 18.63
CA VAL A 264 -7.95 9.21 18.50
C VAL A 264 -7.96 8.55 19.87
N MET A 265 -8.72 7.46 20.02
CA MET A 265 -8.75 6.63 21.23
C MET A 265 -7.78 5.47 21.07
N TYR A 266 -6.85 5.33 22.02
CA TYR A 266 -5.85 4.27 22.02
C TYR A 266 -5.59 3.70 23.41
N ARG A 267 -5.44 2.37 23.48
CA ARG A 267 -5.29 1.63 24.75
C ARG A 267 -3.91 1.73 25.43
N LYS A 268 -2.93 2.38 24.79
CA LYS A 268 -1.57 2.55 25.31
C LYS A 268 -1.15 4.02 25.22
N GLY A 269 0.07 4.32 25.66
CA GLY A 269 0.67 5.64 25.52
C GLY A 269 1.15 5.95 24.09
N GLU A 270 1.55 7.20 23.87
CA GLU A 270 1.98 7.71 22.57
C GLU A 270 3.20 6.97 22.04
N GLU A 271 4.14 6.61 22.90
CA GLU A 271 5.35 5.86 22.57
C GLU A 271 5.08 4.47 21.99
N SER A 272 3.90 3.91 22.27
CA SER A 272 3.43 2.60 21.80
C SER A 272 2.56 2.68 20.54
N MET A 273 2.31 3.89 20.01
CA MET A 273 1.50 4.06 18.80
C MET A 273 2.22 3.47 17.59
N PRO A 274 1.56 2.60 16.79
CA PRO A 274 2.20 1.98 15.62
C PRO A 274 2.32 2.91 14.41
N ALA A 275 1.65 4.09 14.44
CA ALA A 275 1.79 5.10 13.39
C ALA A 275 3.20 5.68 13.32
N GLU A 276 3.59 6.15 12.13
CA GLU A 276 4.84 6.88 11.95
C GLU A 276 4.80 8.21 12.73
N LYS A 277 5.94 8.60 13.32
CA LYS A 277 6.02 9.83 14.12
C LYS A 277 5.58 11.05 13.33
N ILE A 278 5.98 11.15 12.08
CA ILE A 278 5.59 12.25 11.19
C ILE A 278 4.08 12.30 10.96
N GLU A 279 3.39 11.15 10.87
CA GLU A 279 1.94 11.11 10.69
C GLU A 279 1.19 11.50 11.97
N ILE A 280 1.74 11.16 13.15
CA ILE A 280 1.22 11.61 14.44
C ILE A 280 1.35 13.13 14.55
N GLU A 281 2.51 13.68 14.21
CA GLU A 281 2.75 15.14 14.22
C GLU A 281 1.82 15.87 13.24
N HIS A 282 1.66 15.36 12.03
CA HIS A 282 0.71 15.91 11.08
C HIS A 282 -0.74 15.88 11.59
N ALA A 283 -1.12 14.80 12.29
CA ALA A 283 -2.46 14.71 12.89
C ALA A 283 -2.63 15.75 14.01
N LYS A 284 -1.61 15.98 14.86
CA LYS A 284 -1.62 17.02 15.88
C LYS A 284 -1.73 18.42 15.27
N ILE A 285 -0.96 18.70 14.20
CA ILE A 285 -1.01 19.98 13.47
C ILE A 285 -2.41 20.22 12.89
N ASP A 286 -3.06 19.19 12.36
CA ASP A 286 -4.43 19.27 11.84
C ASP A 286 -5.49 19.44 12.97
N GLY A 287 -5.09 19.34 14.25
CA GLY A 287 -5.97 19.55 15.41
C GLY A 287 -6.60 18.27 15.96
N VAL A 288 -6.10 17.07 15.60
CA VAL A 288 -6.52 15.80 16.18
C VAL A 288 -6.08 15.73 17.65
N LYS A 289 -7.01 15.37 18.53
CA LYS A 289 -6.74 15.10 19.93
C LYS A 289 -6.45 13.63 20.17
N PHE A 290 -5.68 13.32 21.21
CA PHE A 290 -5.31 11.95 21.56
C PHE A 290 -5.82 11.58 22.95
N ASN A 291 -6.72 10.61 23.00
CA ASN A 291 -7.28 9.99 24.21
C ASN A 291 -6.56 8.66 24.44
N LEU A 292 -5.42 8.74 25.10
CA LEU A 292 -4.56 7.60 25.36
C LEU A 292 -5.01 6.82 26.60
N PHE A 293 -4.50 5.59 26.76
CA PHE A 293 -4.80 4.68 27.85
C PHE A 293 -6.30 4.42 28.05
N LYS A 294 -7.05 4.34 26.94
CA LYS A 294 -8.49 4.05 26.94
C LYS A 294 -8.79 2.88 26.00
N SER A 295 -9.39 1.82 26.51
CA SER A 295 -9.80 0.64 25.77
C SER A 295 -11.33 0.59 25.63
N PRO A 296 -11.90 0.59 24.41
CA PRO A 296 -13.34 0.54 24.23
C PRO A 296 -13.92 -0.79 24.73
N LEU A 297 -15.08 -0.74 25.41
CA LEU A 297 -15.83 -1.88 25.91
C LEU A 297 -17.17 -2.06 25.23
N GLU A 298 -17.85 -0.96 24.91
CA GLU A 298 -19.16 -0.94 24.27
C GLU A 298 -19.32 0.34 23.46
N PHE A 299 -19.84 0.22 22.24
CA PHE A 299 -20.31 1.35 21.45
C PHE A 299 -21.81 1.57 21.70
N THR A 300 -22.22 2.83 21.76
CA THR A 300 -23.61 3.25 21.93
C THR A 300 -23.96 4.30 20.87
N SER A 301 -25.23 4.65 20.74
CA SER A 301 -25.67 5.76 19.87
C SER A 301 -25.13 7.13 20.28
N GLU A 302 -24.66 7.27 21.54
CA GLU A 302 -24.19 8.53 22.10
C GLU A 302 -22.67 8.60 22.25
N GLY A 303 -21.94 7.48 22.05
CA GLY A 303 -20.50 7.43 22.22
C GLY A 303 -19.95 6.07 22.63
N ILE A 304 -18.82 6.08 23.34
CA ILE A 304 -18.01 4.91 23.68
C ILE A 304 -17.90 4.77 25.20
N LYS A 305 -18.31 3.62 25.75
CA LYS A 305 -17.91 3.19 27.08
C LYS A 305 -16.53 2.56 27.01
N PHE A 306 -15.62 2.98 27.85
CA PHE A 306 -14.25 2.49 27.87
C PHE A 306 -13.77 2.22 29.29
N GLU A 307 -12.68 1.43 29.40
CA GLU A 307 -11.89 1.28 30.61
C GLU A 307 -10.56 2.05 30.50
N TYR A 308 -10.07 2.54 31.62
CA TYR A 308 -8.72 3.08 31.71
C TYR A 308 -7.71 1.95 31.81
N THR A 309 -6.64 2.02 31.01
CA THR A 309 -5.63 0.95 30.89
C THR A 309 -4.28 1.34 31.52
N ASN A 310 -4.15 2.51 32.10
CA ASN A 310 -3.00 2.92 32.91
C ASN A 310 -3.38 2.93 34.42
N PRO A 311 -3.09 1.85 35.16
CA PRO A 311 -3.49 1.75 36.56
C PRO A 311 -2.73 2.71 37.50
N GLU A 312 -1.59 3.27 37.05
CA GLU A 312 -0.81 4.24 37.83
C GLU A 312 -1.45 5.64 37.83
N GLU A 313 -2.17 5.99 36.77
CA GLU A 313 -2.79 7.29 36.58
C GLU A 313 -4.28 7.28 36.91
N GLN A 314 -5.02 6.32 36.36
CA GLN A 314 -6.47 6.22 36.56
C GLN A 314 -6.97 4.80 36.33
N THR A 315 -7.91 4.36 37.17
CA THR A 315 -8.58 3.06 37.07
C THR A 315 -10.09 3.24 36.92
N GLY A 316 -10.78 2.19 36.45
CA GLY A 316 -12.23 2.17 36.33
C GLY A 316 -12.70 2.43 34.89
N PHE A 317 -13.92 2.91 34.78
CA PHE A 317 -14.63 3.05 33.52
C PHE A 317 -14.96 4.52 33.25
N GLY A 318 -15.11 4.84 31.97
CA GLY A 318 -15.50 6.16 31.51
C GLY A 318 -16.42 6.11 30.29
N PHE A 319 -16.88 7.29 29.90
CA PHE A 319 -17.69 7.47 28.70
C PHE A 319 -17.14 8.63 27.88
N GLU A 320 -16.96 8.40 26.58
CA GLU A 320 -16.54 9.41 25.61
C GLU A 320 -17.68 9.66 24.62
N PRO A 321 -18.33 10.83 24.64
CA PRO A 321 -19.39 11.16 23.70
C PRO A 321 -18.86 11.21 22.27
N ALA A 322 -19.64 10.72 21.31
CA ALA A 322 -19.29 10.76 19.87
C ALA A 322 -20.56 10.70 19.01
N ASP A 323 -20.62 11.56 17.99
CA ASP A 323 -21.63 11.46 16.94
C ASP A 323 -21.32 10.27 16.02
N THR A 324 -20.02 10.07 15.73
CA THR A 324 -19.54 8.96 14.88
C THR A 324 -18.30 8.30 15.48
N ILE A 325 -18.23 6.98 15.34
CA ILE A 325 -17.12 6.14 15.76
C ILE A 325 -16.51 5.49 14.52
N LEU A 326 -15.20 5.69 14.30
CA LEU A 326 -14.47 5.13 13.17
C LEU A 326 -13.45 4.09 13.68
N VAL A 327 -13.68 2.80 13.38
CA VAL A 327 -12.85 1.70 13.88
C VAL A 327 -11.67 1.45 12.93
N ALA A 328 -10.45 1.67 13.42
CA ALA A 328 -9.19 1.63 12.66
C ALA A 328 -8.16 0.68 13.29
N ILE A 329 -8.56 -0.56 13.59
CA ILE A 329 -7.74 -1.57 14.30
C ILE A 329 -7.10 -2.62 13.40
N SER A 330 -6.92 -2.35 12.13
CA SER A 330 -6.35 -3.24 11.10
C SER A 330 -7.41 -3.93 10.23
N GLN A 331 -6.92 -4.65 9.21
CA GLN A 331 -7.73 -5.37 8.23
C GLN A 331 -7.22 -6.81 8.08
N THR A 332 -8.02 -7.66 7.43
CA THR A 332 -7.66 -9.03 7.04
C THR A 332 -8.06 -9.30 5.58
N ALA A 333 -7.54 -10.36 4.99
CA ALA A 333 -7.91 -10.75 3.64
C ALA A 333 -9.38 -11.21 3.57
N ARG A 334 -9.98 -11.02 2.40
CA ARG A 334 -11.23 -11.70 2.07
C ARG A 334 -10.92 -13.09 1.55
N ASP A 335 -11.59 -14.10 2.06
CA ASP A 335 -11.35 -15.51 1.74
C ASP A 335 -12.07 -16.01 0.47
N LEU A 336 -12.81 -15.13 -0.21
CA LEU A 336 -13.64 -15.46 -1.37
C LEU A 336 -12.87 -16.21 -2.46
N ILE A 337 -11.64 -15.77 -2.78
CA ILE A 337 -10.86 -16.40 -3.83
C ILE A 337 -10.41 -17.81 -3.45
N VAL A 338 -10.10 -18.03 -2.17
CA VAL A 338 -9.70 -19.36 -1.67
C VAL A 338 -10.88 -20.30 -1.55
N LYS A 339 -12.02 -19.81 -1.02
CA LYS A 339 -13.23 -20.63 -0.85
C LYS A 339 -13.81 -21.15 -2.15
N ASN A 340 -13.65 -20.41 -3.24
CA ASN A 340 -14.25 -20.75 -4.54
C ASN A 340 -13.24 -21.32 -5.54
N ASN A 341 -12.01 -21.62 -5.13
CA ASN A 341 -10.99 -22.19 -6.00
C ASN A 341 -10.21 -23.27 -5.27
N THR A 342 -10.18 -24.46 -5.84
CA THR A 342 -9.44 -25.60 -5.28
C THR A 342 -7.93 -25.38 -5.37
N GLY A 343 -7.19 -26.01 -4.45
CA GLY A 343 -5.73 -26.01 -4.45
C GLY A 343 -5.07 -24.78 -3.83
N LEU A 344 -5.84 -23.76 -3.41
CA LEU A 344 -5.34 -22.66 -2.59
C LEU A 344 -5.59 -22.92 -1.11
N SER A 345 -4.64 -22.54 -0.26
CA SER A 345 -4.73 -22.69 1.20
C SER A 345 -4.55 -21.33 1.90
N LEU A 346 -5.18 -21.20 3.06
CA LEU A 346 -4.92 -20.12 4.00
C LEU A 346 -3.95 -20.59 5.08
N GLY A 347 -3.07 -19.70 5.52
CA GLY A 347 -2.30 -19.89 6.74
C GLY A 347 -3.15 -19.68 8.00
N ASP A 348 -2.60 -19.98 9.18
CA ASP A 348 -3.26 -19.82 10.48
C ASP A 348 -3.70 -18.37 10.77
N ASN A 349 -3.07 -17.42 10.12
CA ASN A 349 -3.41 -16.00 10.19
C ASN A 349 -4.57 -15.56 9.28
N GLY A 350 -5.17 -16.51 8.51
CA GLY A 350 -6.25 -16.24 7.56
C GLY A 350 -5.80 -15.54 6.27
N LEU A 351 -4.50 -15.45 6.02
CA LEU A 351 -3.93 -14.91 4.78
C LEU A 351 -3.63 -16.02 3.78
N LEU A 352 -3.54 -15.66 2.49
CA LEU A 352 -3.20 -16.62 1.44
C LEU A 352 -1.79 -17.19 1.66
N GLN A 353 -1.69 -18.51 1.68
CA GLN A 353 -0.42 -19.20 1.89
C GLN A 353 0.45 -19.15 0.62
N SER A 354 1.68 -18.68 0.76
CA SER A 354 2.73 -18.79 -0.25
C SER A 354 4.09 -18.95 0.43
N ASP A 355 5.07 -19.36 -0.34
CA ASP A 355 6.47 -19.32 0.11
C ASP A 355 7.06 -17.89 0.03
N GLU A 356 8.35 -17.75 0.34
CA GLU A 356 9.08 -16.47 0.32
C GLU A 356 9.23 -15.88 -1.09
N ASN A 357 9.05 -16.69 -2.13
CA ASN A 357 9.10 -16.32 -3.53
C ASN A 357 7.71 -16.09 -4.14
N GLY A 358 6.66 -16.23 -3.32
CA GLY A 358 5.28 -16.00 -3.70
C GLY A 358 4.61 -17.16 -4.46
N VAL A 359 5.20 -18.35 -4.46
CA VAL A 359 4.58 -19.56 -5.02
C VAL A 359 3.51 -20.04 -4.06
N THR A 360 2.25 -20.14 -4.54
CA THR A 360 1.13 -20.61 -3.72
C THR A 360 1.05 -22.15 -3.70
N THR A 361 0.12 -22.69 -2.95
CA THR A 361 -0.15 -24.14 -2.91
C THR A 361 -0.73 -24.70 -4.21
N ARG A 362 -1.13 -23.83 -5.17
CA ARG A 362 -1.65 -24.20 -6.48
C ARG A 362 -0.62 -23.89 -7.57
N SER A 363 -0.25 -24.88 -8.36
CA SER A 363 0.71 -24.74 -9.47
C SER A 363 0.27 -23.69 -10.47
N GLY A 364 1.22 -22.84 -10.92
CA GLY A 364 0.98 -21.75 -11.85
C GLY A 364 0.25 -20.53 -11.24
N VAL A 365 0.01 -20.55 -9.92
CA VAL A 365 -0.61 -19.44 -9.20
C VAL A 365 0.37 -18.87 -8.18
N PHE A 366 0.55 -17.56 -8.24
CA PHE A 366 1.51 -16.79 -7.45
C PHE A 366 0.79 -15.69 -6.67
N ALA A 367 1.37 -15.24 -5.57
CA ALA A 367 0.79 -14.17 -4.77
C ALA A 367 1.84 -13.27 -4.11
N SER A 368 1.51 -12.00 -3.92
CA SER A 368 2.29 -11.09 -3.07
C SER A 368 1.46 -9.92 -2.54
N GLY A 369 2.11 -9.09 -1.71
CA GLY A 369 1.49 -7.97 -1.04
C GLY A 369 0.64 -8.42 0.15
N ASP A 370 -0.27 -7.54 0.57
CA ASP A 370 -0.99 -7.70 1.84
C ASP A 370 -1.86 -8.96 1.92
N VAL A 371 -2.27 -9.54 0.79
CA VAL A 371 -3.03 -10.80 0.76
C VAL A 371 -2.23 -11.96 1.36
N VAL A 372 -0.89 -11.89 1.32
CA VAL A 372 0.04 -12.89 1.88
C VAL A 372 0.64 -12.42 3.21
N THR A 373 1.02 -11.14 3.32
CA THR A 373 1.81 -10.64 4.45
C THR A 373 0.99 -9.95 5.54
N GLY A 374 -0.30 -9.70 5.29
CA GLY A 374 -1.06 -8.69 6.03
C GLY A 374 -0.68 -7.28 5.59
N ALA A 375 -1.36 -6.27 6.16
CA ALA A 375 -1.15 -4.87 5.79
C ALA A 375 0.30 -4.42 6.06
N ARG A 376 1.00 -4.02 5.00
CA ARG A 376 2.37 -3.51 5.02
C ARG A 376 2.51 -2.28 4.13
N THR A 377 3.76 -1.84 3.93
CA THR A 377 4.08 -0.67 3.11
C THR A 377 4.04 -0.98 1.61
N VAL A 378 3.81 0.08 0.81
CA VAL A 378 3.86 0.00 -0.66
C VAL A 378 5.20 -0.56 -1.16
N VAL A 379 6.30 -0.08 -0.59
CA VAL A 379 7.65 -0.51 -1.00
C VAL A 379 7.92 -1.98 -0.70
N GLU A 380 7.37 -2.53 0.39
CA GLU A 380 7.46 -3.97 0.69
C GLU A 380 6.64 -4.81 -0.29
N ALA A 381 5.44 -4.33 -0.68
CA ALA A 381 4.65 -4.99 -1.71
C ALA A 381 5.38 -5.04 -3.06
N VAL A 382 6.03 -3.94 -3.47
CA VAL A 382 6.88 -3.91 -4.68
C VAL A 382 8.07 -4.87 -4.55
N ALA A 383 8.77 -4.85 -3.41
CA ALA A 383 9.92 -5.74 -3.18
C ALA A 383 9.54 -7.21 -3.28
N PHE A 384 8.37 -7.57 -2.77
CA PHE A 384 7.86 -8.93 -2.88
C PHE A 384 7.48 -9.26 -4.34
N SER A 385 6.76 -8.36 -5.03
CA SER A 385 6.38 -8.57 -6.43
C SER A 385 7.59 -8.71 -7.37
N LYS A 386 8.73 -8.08 -7.05
CA LYS A 386 9.99 -8.31 -7.81
C LYS A 386 10.46 -9.76 -7.71
N ARG A 387 10.38 -10.38 -6.53
CA ARG A 387 10.74 -11.81 -6.38
C ARG A 387 9.76 -12.70 -7.12
N VAL A 388 8.46 -12.40 -6.97
CA VAL A 388 7.40 -13.13 -7.67
C VAL A 388 7.54 -13.04 -9.19
N ALA A 389 7.96 -11.89 -9.74
CA ALA A 389 8.22 -11.77 -11.17
C ALA A 389 9.27 -12.79 -11.65
N VAL A 390 10.33 -13.00 -10.88
CA VAL A 390 11.36 -14.02 -11.17
C VAL A 390 10.76 -15.43 -11.11
N SER A 391 10.00 -15.75 -10.07
CA SER A 391 9.36 -17.08 -9.91
C SER A 391 8.38 -17.38 -11.04
N ILE A 392 7.62 -16.38 -11.50
CA ILE A 392 6.73 -16.52 -12.65
C ILE A 392 7.53 -16.83 -13.92
N GLU A 393 8.65 -16.15 -14.16
CA GLU A 393 9.52 -16.41 -15.32
C GLU A 393 10.12 -17.81 -15.29
N GLU A 394 10.64 -18.21 -14.12
CA GLU A 394 11.18 -19.56 -13.91
C GLU A 394 10.10 -20.62 -14.19
N TYR A 395 8.90 -20.47 -13.63
CA TYR A 395 7.79 -21.38 -13.90
C TYR A 395 7.41 -21.43 -15.38
N ILE A 396 7.24 -20.28 -16.03
CA ILE A 396 6.86 -20.20 -17.44
C ILE A 396 7.91 -20.87 -18.34
N ASN A 397 9.19 -20.79 -18.00
CA ASN A 397 10.26 -21.44 -18.73
C ASN A 397 10.20 -22.99 -18.65
N THR A 398 9.47 -23.55 -17.66
CA THR A 398 9.21 -25.01 -17.60
C THR A 398 8.07 -25.46 -18.52
N LEU A 399 7.23 -24.51 -18.97
CA LEU A 399 6.08 -24.82 -19.81
C LEU A 399 6.51 -25.07 -21.27
N PRO A 400 5.81 -25.99 -21.98
CA PRO A 400 6.10 -26.22 -23.39
C PRO A 400 5.91 -24.94 -24.22
N PRO A 401 6.63 -24.79 -25.33
CA PRO A 401 6.41 -23.70 -26.28
C PRO A 401 4.95 -23.68 -26.74
N LYS A 402 4.32 -22.49 -26.78
CA LYS A 402 3.01 -22.36 -27.43
C LYS A 402 3.18 -22.49 -28.94
N VAL A 403 2.44 -23.39 -29.53
CA VAL A 403 2.32 -23.44 -30.99
C VAL A 403 1.62 -22.15 -31.42
N GLN A 404 2.30 -21.31 -32.18
CA GLN A 404 1.65 -20.18 -32.82
C GLN A 404 0.66 -20.73 -33.84
N VAL A 405 -0.63 -20.68 -33.52
CA VAL A 405 -1.68 -20.90 -34.53
C VAL A 405 -1.68 -19.64 -35.38
N SER A 406 -1.13 -19.78 -36.57
CA SER A 406 -1.09 -18.76 -37.64
C SER A 406 -2.50 -18.41 -38.10
#